data_69e913fb6cb5500c3de9a78f909d2527
#
_entry.id   69e913fb6cb5500c3de9a78f909d2527
#
_cell.length_a   1.000
_cell.length_b   1.000
_cell.length_c   1.000
_cell.angle_alpha   90.00
_cell.angle_beta   90.00
_cell.angle_gamma   90.00
#
_symmetry.space_group_name_H-M   'P 1'
#
loop_
_entity.id
_entity.type
_entity.pdbx_description
1 polymer ?
#
loop_
_entity_poly.entity_id
_entity_poly.type
_entity_poly.pdbx_seq_one_letter_code
_entity_poly.pdbx_strand_id
1 'polypeptide(L)'
;IKEYIVSLGSKRLLERKRILTGVDLSINAGECFGIVGRNGSGKSTLLRVLAGIVEPVEGTIITRGTLAPMLGLGVGLEPELTGIENAKLCAALMGCDRSGTQRTTENVRSFSGLSEDDLLMPVKRYSSGMMARLGFSIATANDPDILLVDEVLAVGDAGFQRKCYERIEGMKRRGG
;
A
#
# COMPACT_ATOMS: atom_id res chain seq x y z
N ILE A 1 -30.65 6.52 -3.32
CA ILE A 1 -31.50 7.73 -3.23
C ILE A 1 -32.13 7.87 -1.83
N LYS A 2 -31.48 7.42 -0.75
CA LYS A 2 -32.03 7.57 0.62
C LYS A 2 -31.16 8.31 1.61
N GLU A 3 -30.02 8.86 1.20
CA GLU A 3 -29.11 9.55 2.14
C GLU A 3 -29.06 11.07 2.03
N TYR A 4 -29.90 11.69 1.22
CA TYR A 4 -29.87 13.15 1.01
C TYR A 4 -30.93 13.96 1.79
N ILE A 5 -31.69 13.39 2.74
CA ILE A 5 -32.81 14.11 3.40
C ILE A 5 -32.60 14.30 4.92
N VAL A 6 -31.43 14.18 5.49
CA VAL A 6 -31.23 14.39 6.93
C VAL A 6 -30.22 15.50 7.24
N SER A 7 -30.09 16.49 6.43
CA SER A 7 -29.20 17.62 6.74
C SER A 7 -29.88 18.99 6.57
N LEU A 8 -31.03 19.19 7.19
CA LEU A 8 -31.58 20.52 7.42
C LEU A 8 -31.69 20.75 8.94
N GLY A 9 -30.58 21.19 9.55
CA GLY A 9 -30.63 21.66 10.93
C GLY A 9 -29.55 21.20 11.86
N SER A 10 -28.32 21.42 11.53
CA SER A 10 -27.24 21.88 12.42
C SER A 10 -25.97 22.02 11.60
N LYS A 11 -25.51 23.25 11.38
CA LYS A 11 -24.10 23.52 11.03
C LYS A 11 -23.25 23.06 12.21
N ARG A 12 -22.96 21.75 12.34
CA ARG A 12 -21.75 21.32 13.01
C ARG A 12 -20.63 21.83 12.12
N LEU A 13 -20.04 22.92 12.50
CA LEU A 13 -18.71 23.31 12.09
C LEU A 13 -17.83 22.09 12.41
N LEU A 14 -17.52 21.30 11.38
CA LEU A 14 -16.51 20.26 11.51
C LEU A 14 -15.23 21.02 11.86
N GLU A 15 -14.83 20.98 13.13
CA GLU A 15 -13.53 21.49 13.55
C GLU A 15 -12.48 20.76 12.73
N ARG A 16 -11.89 21.46 11.77
CA ARG A 16 -10.81 20.93 10.95
C ARG A 16 -9.57 20.84 11.83
N LYS A 17 -9.30 19.67 12.37
CA LYS A 17 -8.09 19.41 13.13
C LYS A 17 -6.91 19.36 12.17
N ARG A 18 -5.96 20.28 12.28
CA ARG A 18 -4.69 20.18 11.59
C ARG A 18 -3.88 19.03 12.18
N ILE A 19 -3.55 18.02 11.38
CA ILE A 19 -2.80 16.82 11.81
C ILE A 19 -1.32 16.97 11.48
N LEU A 20 -1.02 17.57 10.33
CA LEU A 20 0.34 17.83 9.84
C LEU A 20 0.47 19.31 9.53
N THR A 21 1.60 19.91 9.90
CA THR A 21 1.88 21.33 9.67
C THR A 21 3.37 21.51 9.42
N GLY A 22 3.73 22.23 8.35
CA GLY A 22 5.12 22.60 8.06
C GLY A 22 6.03 21.37 7.84
N VAL A 23 5.58 20.40 7.05
CA VAL A 23 6.38 19.23 6.71
C VAL A 23 7.11 19.52 5.41
N ASP A 24 8.43 19.65 5.49
CA ASP A 24 9.32 19.72 4.33
C ASP A 24 10.16 18.44 4.30
N LEU A 25 10.07 17.69 3.21
CA LEU A 25 10.70 16.39 3.05
C LEU A 25 11.21 16.22 1.61
N SER A 26 12.44 15.77 1.47
CA SER A 26 13.02 15.37 0.19
C SER A 26 13.69 14.02 0.36
N ILE A 27 13.35 13.06 -0.48
CA ILE A 27 13.89 11.70 -0.47
C ILE A 27 14.49 11.44 -1.85
N ASN A 28 15.72 10.97 -1.89
CA ASN A 28 16.43 10.69 -3.14
C ASN A 28 16.28 9.22 -3.55
N ALA A 29 16.51 8.96 -4.82
CA ALA A 29 16.54 7.59 -5.36
C ALA A 29 17.56 6.73 -4.59
N GLY A 30 17.19 5.49 -4.29
CA GLY A 30 17.99 4.56 -3.49
C GLY A 30 18.00 4.84 -1.98
N GLU A 31 17.25 5.83 -1.50
CA GLU A 31 17.18 6.19 -0.09
C GLU A 31 16.03 5.45 0.62
N CYS A 32 16.30 4.95 1.82
CA CYS A 32 15.29 4.40 2.71
C CYS A 32 15.04 5.38 3.86
N PHE A 33 13.84 5.97 3.89
CA PHE A 33 13.47 6.98 4.87
C PHE A 33 12.48 6.43 5.90
N GLY A 34 12.84 6.47 7.17
CA GLY A 34 12.01 5.99 8.28
C GLY A 34 11.26 7.12 8.99
N ILE A 35 9.92 7.01 9.09
CA ILE A 35 9.07 7.95 9.83
C ILE A 35 8.81 7.39 11.22
N VAL A 36 9.34 8.03 12.25
CA VAL A 36 9.23 7.61 13.65
C VAL A 36 8.41 8.62 14.45
N GLY A 37 7.58 8.15 15.37
CA GLY A 37 6.79 9.02 16.23
C GLY A 37 5.73 8.24 17.01
N ARG A 38 5.14 8.91 18.03
CA ARG A 38 4.09 8.32 18.89
C ARG A 38 2.85 7.97 18.09
N ASN A 39 2.00 7.08 18.66
CA ASN A 39 0.68 6.80 18.07
C ASN A 39 -0.14 8.10 18.00
N GLY A 40 -0.82 8.32 16.86
CA GLY A 40 -1.58 9.55 16.62
C GLY A 40 -0.76 10.78 16.18
N SER A 41 0.57 10.65 15.98
CA SER A 41 1.41 11.79 15.52
C SER A 41 1.24 12.15 14.05
N GLY A 42 0.44 11.40 13.27
CA GLY A 42 0.17 11.69 11.87
C GLY A 42 1.01 10.86 10.86
N LYS A 43 1.81 9.87 11.29
CA LYS A 43 2.63 9.04 10.39
C LYS A 43 1.83 8.44 9.22
N SER A 44 0.76 7.71 9.54
CA SER A 44 -0.11 7.10 8.51
C SER A 44 -0.87 8.15 7.69
N THR A 45 -1.14 9.34 8.26
CA THR A 45 -1.71 10.46 7.49
C THR A 45 -0.69 10.98 6.49
N LEU A 46 0.57 11.15 6.89
CA LEU A 46 1.65 11.56 5.97
C LEU A 46 1.83 10.56 4.83
N LEU A 47 1.86 9.27 5.14
CA LEU A 47 1.96 8.22 4.12
C LEU A 47 0.78 8.26 3.14
N ARG A 48 -0.47 8.49 3.61
CA ARG A 48 -1.65 8.63 2.74
C ARG A 48 -1.59 9.88 1.87
N VAL A 49 -1.03 10.96 2.40
CA VAL A 49 -0.81 12.21 1.64
C VAL A 49 0.25 11.98 0.57
N LEU A 50 1.36 11.33 0.90
CA LEU A 50 2.42 10.95 -0.07
C LEU A 50 1.92 9.97 -1.14
N ALA A 51 1.00 9.07 -0.77
CA ALA A 51 0.34 8.15 -1.70
C ALA A 51 -0.70 8.80 -2.61
N GLY A 52 -1.01 10.10 -2.43
CA GLY A 52 -2.06 10.78 -3.19
C GLY A 52 -3.48 10.36 -2.80
N ILE A 53 -3.67 9.61 -1.71
CA ILE A 53 -4.99 9.19 -1.20
C ILE A 53 -5.71 10.35 -0.51
N VAL A 54 -4.93 11.25 0.10
CA VAL A 54 -5.42 12.45 0.77
C VAL A 54 -4.71 13.65 0.16
N GLU A 55 -5.48 14.63 -0.31
CA GLU A 55 -4.91 15.88 -0.80
C GLU A 55 -4.43 16.77 0.36
N PRO A 56 -3.24 17.38 0.27
CA PRO A 56 -2.81 18.36 1.25
C PRO A 56 -3.67 19.64 1.16
N VAL A 57 -4.00 20.22 2.31
CA VAL A 57 -4.74 21.51 2.36
C VAL A 57 -3.88 22.67 1.86
N GLU A 58 -2.59 22.61 2.12
CA GLU A 58 -1.58 23.60 1.75
C GLU A 58 -0.29 22.86 1.34
N GLY A 59 0.50 23.42 0.44
CA GLY A 59 1.73 22.85 -0.04
C GLY A 59 1.57 21.99 -1.30
N THR A 60 2.66 21.38 -1.73
CA THR A 60 2.73 20.56 -2.95
C THR A 60 3.49 19.28 -2.70
N ILE A 61 3.09 18.22 -3.40
CA ILE A 61 3.81 16.95 -3.42
C ILE A 61 4.26 16.70 -4.84
N ILE A 62 5.53 16.41 -5.00
CA ILE A 62 6.12 16.05 -6.29
C ILE A 62 6.70 14.66 -6.15
N THR A 63 6.13 13.69 -6.85
CA THR A 63 6.67 12.33 -6.96
C THR A 63 7.14 12.08 -8.38
N ARG A 64 8.24 11.36 -8.55
CA ARG A 64 8.78 10.97 -9.86
C ARG A 64 8.90 9.45 -9.88
N GLY A 65 8.30 8.83 -10.89
CA GLY A 65 8.29 7.38 -11.04
C GLY A 65 7.00 6.72 -10.56
N THR A 66 7.00 5.40 -10.55
CA THR A 66 5.87 4.54 -10.15
C THR A 66 5.85 4.36 -8.64
N LEU A 67 4.68 4.57 -8.03
CA LEU A 67 4.49 4.50 -6.59
C LEU A 67 3.61 3.30 -6.22
N ALA A 68 4.09 2.47 -5.32
CA ALA A 68 3.34 1.36 -4.74
C ALA A 68 3.06 1.60 -3.26
N PRO A 69 1.83 1.99 -2.88
CA PRO A 69 1.46 2.17 -1.48
C PRO A 69 1.06 0.84 -0.84
N MET A 70 1.66 0.53 0.30
CA MET A 70 1.33 -0.59 1.16
C MET A 70 0.89 -0.04 2.54
N LEU A 71 -0.27 0.61 2.56
CA LEU A 71 -0.79 1.37 3.70
C LEU A 71 -1.92 0.62 4.42
N GLY A 72 -1.57 -0.39 5.19
CA GLY A 72 -2.50 -1.23 5.94
C GLY A 72 -2.71 -2.61 5.30
N LEU A 73 -3.13 -3.56 6.14
CA LEU A 73 -3.41 -4.93 5.72
C LEU A 73 -4.67 -4.99 4.86
N GLY A 74 -4.53 -5.48 3.63
CA GLY A 74 -5.67 -5.67 2.73
C GLY A 74 -6.26 -4.39 2.12
N VAL A 75 -5.66 -3.22 2.34
CA VAL A 75 -6.10 -1.99 1.69
C VAL A 75 -5.92 -2.12 0.17
N GLY A 76 -7.02 -1.88 -0.56
CA GLY A 76 -7.04 -2.02 -2.02
C GLY A 76 -7.30 -3.45 -2.52
N LEU A 77 -7.49 -4.43 -1.62
CA LEU A 77 -7.92 -5.76 -1.99
C LEU A 77 -9.44 -5.88 -1.91
N GLU A 78 -10.05 -6.54 -2.90
CA GLU A 78 -11.48 -6.84 -2.93
C GLU A 78 -11.74 -8.15 -2.16
N PRO A 79 -12.49 -8.11 -1.04
CA PRO A 79 -12.65 -9.26 -0.15
C PRO A 79 -13.28 -10.50 -0.79
N GLU A 80 -14.15 -10.31 -1.78
CA GLU A 80 -14.87 -11.40 -2.46
C GLU A 80 -14.03 -12.07 -3.55
N LEU A 81 -12.98 -11.43 -4.02
CA LEU A 81 -12.07 -11.97 -5.02
C LEU A 81 -11.00 -12.86 -4.39
N THR A 82 -10.51 -13.82 -5.14
CA THR A 82 -9.38 -14.67 -4.80
C THR A 82 -8.06 -13.89 -4.77
N GLY A 83 -7.01 -14.46 -4.20
CA GLY A 83 -5.69 -13.84 -4.19
C GLY A 83 -5.16 -13.53 -5.60
N ILE A 84 -5.36 -14.46 -6.55
CA ILE A 84 -4.95 -14.28 -7.96
C ILE A 84 -5.80 -13.22 -8.67
N GLU A 85 -7.11 -13.18 -8.43
CA GLU A 85 -7.98 -12.15 -9.01
C GLU A 85 -7.65 -10.77 -8.47
N ASN A 86 -7.35 -10.64 -7.18
CA ASN A 86 -6.84 -9.41 -6.59
C ASN A 86 -5.51 -8.98 -7.20
N ALA A 87 -4.58 -9.91 -7.42
CA ALA A 87 -3.31 -9.60 -8.09
C ALA A 87 -3.54 -9.01 -9.49
N LYS A 88 -4.45 -9.59 -10.26
CA LYS A 88 -4.83 -9.07 -11.60
C LYS A 88 -5.51 -7.72 -11.53
N LEU A 89 -6.45 -7.55 -10.58
CA LEU A 89 -7.15 -6.29 -10.36
C LEU A 89 -6.17 -5.17 -9.99
N CYS A 90 -5.30 -5.39 -9.02
CA CYS A 90 -4.30 -4.41 -8.60
C CYS A 90 -3.34 -4.05 -9.75
N ALA A 91 -2.86 -5.03 -10.53
CA ALA A 91 -2.02 -4.78 -11.68
C ALA A 91 -2.74 -3.88 -12.72
N ALA A 92 -4.02 -4.15 -13.00
CA ALA A 92 -4.82 -3.34 -13.91
C ALA A 92 -5.02 -1.90 -13.39
N LEU A 93 -5.31 -1.74 -12.09
CA LEU A 93 -5.44 -0.43 -11.44
C LEU A 93 -4.13 0.38 -11.45
N MET A 94 -3.00 -0.31 -11.41
CA MET A 94 -1.65 0.30 -11.54
C MET A 94 -1.29 0.63 -13.01
N GLY A 95 -2.20 0.39 -13.96
CA GLY A 95 -1.97 0.66 -15.36
C GLY A 95 -1.06 -0.36 -16.07
N CYS A 96 -0.85 -1.53 -15.47
CA CYS A 96 -0.05 -2.59 -16.09
C CYS A 96 -0.74 -3.13 -17.35
N ASP A 97 0.04 -3.35 -18.39
CA ASP A 97 -0.37 -4.09 -19.57
C ASP A 97 -0.54 -5.59 -19.26
N ARG A 98 -0.88 -6.39 -20.28
CA ARG A 98 -1.04 -7.84 -20.14
C ARG A 98 0.23 -8.51 -19.60
N SER A 99 1.40 -8.06 -20.03
CA SER A 99 2.68 -8.62 -19.59
C SER A 99 2.98 -8.28 -18.13
N GLY A 100 2.70 -7.05 -17.69
CA GLY A 100 2.80 -6.63 -16.30
C GLY A 100 1.84 -7.37 -15.38
N THR A 101 0.60 -7.57 -15.84
CA THR A 101 -0.40 -8.39 -15.10
C THR A 101 0.07 -9.83 -14.92
N GLN A 102 0.66 -10.42 -15.96
CA GLN A 102 1.24 -11.76 -15.87
C GLN A 102 2.40 -11.81 -14.87
N ARG A 103 3.35 -10.87 -14.96
CA ARG A 103 4.45 -10.75 -13.98
C ARG A 103 3.94 -10.63 -12.55
N THR A 104 2.92 -9.79 -12.31
CA THR A 104 2.31 -9.68 -10.98
C THR A 104 1.79 -11.00 -10.48
N THR A 105 1.05 -11.73 -11.31
CA THR A 105 0.48 -13.03 -10.96
C THR A 105 1.57 -14.08 -10.67
N GLU A 106 2.61 -14.13 -11.49
CA GLU A 106 3.76 -15.03 -11.31
C GLU A 106 4.56 -14.69 -10.05
N ASN A 107 4.77 -13.40 -9.77
CA ASN A 107 5.43 -12.96 -8.55
C ASN A 107 4.64 -13.33 -7.30
N VAL A 108 3.30 -13.18 -7.32
CA VAL A 108 2.45 -13.61 -6.20
C VAL A 108 2.61 -15.10 -5.94
N ARG A 109 2.59 -15.94 -6.97
CA ARG A 109 2.79 -17.39 -6.83
C ARG A 109 4.14 -17.78 -6.26
N SER A 110 5.21 -17.16 -6.74
CA SER A 110 6.58 -17.52 -6.37
C SER A 110 7.05 -16.89 -5.08
N PHE A 111 6.65 -15.65 -4.81
CA PHE A 111 7.18 -14.85 -3.70
C PHE A 111 6.35 -14.96 -2.43
N SER A 112 5.01 -14.97 -2.51
CA SER A 112 4.12 -14.88 -1.35
C SER A 112 4.28 -16.06 -0.37
N GLY A 113 4.68 -17.23 -0.86
CA GLY A 113 4.71 -18.47 -0.09
C GLY A 113 3.31 -18.96 0.33
N LEU A 114 2.27 -18.48 -0.36
CA LEU A 114 0.91 -19.01 -0.28
C LEU A 114 0.79 -20.23 -1.20
N SER A 115 0.02 -21.23 -0.78
CA SER A 115 -0.29 -22.38 -1.63
C SER A 115 -1.22 -21.99 -2.78
N GLU A 116 -1.32 -22.82 -3.81
CA GLU A 116 -2.26 -22.56 -4.92
C GLU A 116 -3.71 -22.58 -4.41
N ASP A 117 -4.05 -23.44 -3.45
CA ASP A 117 -5.37 -23.47 -2.82
C ASP A 117 -5.66 -22.18 -2.06
N ASP A 118 -4.69 -21.64 -1.33
CA ASP A 118 -4.82 -20.32 -0.70
C ASP A 118 -5.05 -19.24 -1.74
N LEU A 119 -4.29 -19.23 -2.81
CA LEU A 119 -4.38 -18.23 -3.87
C LEU A 119 -5.70 -18.26 -4.64
N LEU A 120 -6.37 -19.39 -4.67
CA LEU A 120 -7.71 -19.58 -5.27
C LEU A 120 -8.86 -19.35 -4.27
N MET A 121 -8.54 -19.11 -2.98
CA MET A 121 -9.53 -18.80 -1.95
C MET A 121 -9.84 -17.30 -1.91
N PRO A 122 -11.10 -16.88 -1.66
CA PRO A 122 -11.45 -15.47 -1.44
C PRO A 122 -10.67 -14.83 -0.30
N VAL A 123 -10.17 -13.63 -0.54
CA VAL A 123 -9.27 -12.91 0.39
C VAL A 123 -9.92 -12.60 1.74
N LYS A 124 -11.26 -12.52 1.83
CA LYS A 124 -11.99 -12.41 3.10
C LYS A 124 -11.70 -13.55 4.10
N ARG A 125 -11.17 -14.66 3.64
CA ARG A 125 -10.79 -15.81 4.48
C ARG A 125 -9.32 -15.79 4.89
N TYR A 126 -8.56 -14.81 4.43
CA TYR A 126 -7.13 -14.73 4.72
C TYR A 126 -6.87 -14.31 6.15
N SER A 127 -5.85 -14.90 6.76
CA SER A 127 -5.26 -14.38 7.99
C SER A 127 -4.51 -13.06 7.70
N SER A 128 -4.20 -12.28 8.74
CA SER A 128 -3.38 -11.07 8.60
C SER A 128 -2.03 -11.33 7.95
N GLY A 129 -1.41 -12.48 8.25
CA GLY A 129 -0.16 -12.91 7.62
C GLY A 129 -0.33 -13.21 6.13
N MET A 130 -1.40 -13.88 5.72
CA MET A 130 -1.69 -14.14 4.31
C MET A 130 -1.96 -12.84 3.54
N MET A 131 -2.70 -11.92 4.15
CA MET A 131 -2.94 -10.58 3.59
C MET A 131 -1.66 -9.80 3.35
N ALA A 132 -0.75 -9.79 4.34
CA ALA A 132 0.55 -9.13 4.24
C ALA A 132 1.40 -9.75 3.13
N ARG A 133 1.44 -11.08 3.04
CA ARG A 133 2.16 -11.83 2.02
C ARG A 133 1.64 -11.51 0.62
N LEU A 134 0.31 -11.53 0.43
CA LEU A 134 -0.32 -11.18 -0.84
C LEU A 134 -0.04 -9.71 -1.22
N GLY A 135 -0.33 -8.77 -0.31
CA GLY A 135 -0.18 -7.34 -0.55
C GLY A 135 1.26 -6.94 -0.91
N PHE A 136 2.25 -7.44 -0.14
CA PHE A 136 3.66 -7.16 -0.45
C PHE A 136 4.10 -7.75 -1.79
N SER A 137 3.64 -8.97 -2.11
CA SER A 137 3.95 -9.62 -3.38
C SER A 137 3.41 -8.84 -4.57
N ILE A 138 2.18 -8.31 -4.44
CA ILE A 138 1.57 -7.46 -5.48
C ILE A 138 2.32 -6.13 -5.60
N ALA A 139 2.54 -5.43 -4.48
CA ALA A 139 3.15 -4.11 -4.46
C ALA A 139 4.56 -4.09 -5.07
N THR A 140 5.32 -5.17 -4.91
CA THR A 140 6.71 -5.26 -5.41
C THR A 140 6.87 -6.03 -6.72
N ALA A 141 5.77 -6.46 -7.35
CA ALA A 141 5.82 -7.34 -8.53
C ALA A 141 6.41 -6.68 -9.78
N ASN A 142 6.19 -5.39 -9.95
CA ASN A 142 6.59 -4.64 -11.13
C ASN A 142 7.71 -3.62 -10.82
N ASP A 143 8.52 -3.89 -9.79
CA ASP A 143 9.67 -3.08 -9.38
C ASP A 143 9.35 -1.57 -9.33
N PRO A 144 8.46 -1.12 -8.44
CA PRO A 144 8.11 0.29 -8.34
C PRO A 144 9.32 1.14 -7.94
N ASP A 145 9.36 2.40 -8.41
CA ASP A 145 10.41 3.36 -8.06
C ASP A 145 10.27 3.84 -6.60
N ILE A 146 9.05 3.85 -6.06
CA ILE A 146 8.75 4.29 -4.70
C ILE A 146 7.86 3.25 -4.02
N LEU A 147 8.31 2.73 -2.88
CA LEU A 147 7.53 1.84 -2.04
C LEU A 147 7.18 2.55 -0.72
N LEU A 148 5.90 2.81 -0.48
CA LEU A 148 5.42 3.33 0.81
C LEU A 148 4.93 2.17 1.68
N VAL A 149 5.51 2.03 2.86
CA VAL A 149 5.19 0.94 3.78
C VAL A 149 4.78 1.50 5.14
N ASP A 150 3.62 1.11 5.64
CA ASP A 150 3.21 1.32 7.02
C ASP A 150 3.63 0.09 7.88
N GLU A 151 3.19 -0.04 9.10
CA GLU A 151 3.55 -1.10 10.06
C GLU A 151 3.34 -2.55 9.55
N VAL A 152 2.84 -2.71 8.33
CA VAL A 152 2.47 -3.99 7.71
C VAL A 152 3.64 -4.99 7.59
N LEU A 153 4.88 -4.53 7.49
CA LEU A 153 6.06 -5.42 7.43
C LEU A 153 6.34 -6.17 8.74
N ALA A 154 5.77 -5.72 9.86
CA ALA A 154 5.90 -6.41 11.14
C ALA A 154 5.02 -7.67 11.22
N VAL A 155 4.10 -7.87 10.25
CA VAL A 155 3.16 -8.99 10.20
C VAL A 155 3.71 -10.11 9.30
N GLY A 156 3.65 -11.32 9.78
CA GLY A 156 4.15 -12.51 9.08
C GLY A 156 5.25 -13.23 9.89
N ASP A 157 5.69 -14.36 9.40
CA ASP A 157 6.80 -15.09 10.02
C ASP A 157 8.16 -14.50 9.62
N ALA A 158 9.18 -14.84 10.42
CA ALA A 158 10.55 -14.34 10.22
C ALA A 158 11.13 -14.69 8.83
N GLY A 159 10.71 -15.81 8.24
CA GLY A 159 11.16 -16.23 6.91
C GLY A 159 10.65 -15.30 5.81
N PHE A 160 9.37 -14.92 5.88
CA PHE A 160 8.79 -13.99 4.93
C PHE A 160 9.31 -12.56 5.13
N GLN A 161 9.46 -12.11 6.38
CA GLN A 161 10.07 -10.81 6.67
C GLN A 161 11.47 -10.67 6.06
N ARG A 162 12.30 -11.72 6.18
CA ARG A 162 13.63 -11.74 5.55
C ARG A 162 13.54 -11.57 4.03
N LYS A 163 12.64 -12.30 3.35
CA LYS A 163 12.41 -12.14 1.91
C LYS A 163 12.00 -10.72 1.54
N CYS A 164 11.15 -10.08 2.36
CA CYS A 164 10.74 -8.69 2.14
C CYS A 164 11.94 -7.74 2.24
N TYR A 165 12.79 -7.88 3.27
CA TYR A 165 14.01 -7.07 3.40
C TYR A 165 14.96 -7.26 2.23
N GLU A 166 15.22 -8.50 1.81
CA GLU A 166 16.06 -8.80 0.65
C GLU A 166 15.51 -8.16 -0.65
N ARG A 167 14.19 -8.14 -0.82
CA ARG A 167 13.53 -7.49 -1.95
C ARG A 167 13.71 -5.97 -1.89
N ILE A 168 13.47 -5.33 -0.74
CA ILE A 168 13.64 -3.89 -0.53
C ILE A 168 15.10 -3.48 -0.77
N GLU A 169 16.07 -4.22 -0.24
CA GLU A 169 17.49 -3.97 -0.48
C GLU A 169 17.87 -4.11 -1.96
N GLY A 170 17.21 -5.05 -2.67
CA GLY A 170 17.36 -5.18 -4.12
C GLY A 170 16.81 -3.97 -4.88
N MET A 171 15.65 -3.43 -4.49
CA MET A 171 15.07 -2.22 -5.08
C MET A 171 15.99 -1.01 -4.84
N LYS A 172 16.41 -0.80 -3.61
CA LYS A 172 17.32 0.28 -3.22
C LYS A 172 18.63 0.29 -4.03
N ARG A 173 19.22 -0.89 -4.28
CA ARG A 173 20.46 -1.00 -5.10
C ARG A 173 20.25 -0.64 -6.56
N ARG A 174 19.02 -0.74 -7.08
CA ARG A 174 18.67 -0.35 -8.46
C ARG A 174 18.29 1.13 -8.57
N GLY A 175 18.25 1.87 -7.47
CA GLY A 175 17.91 3.29 -7.41
C GLY A 175 16.40 3.54 -7.28
N GLY A 176 15.67 2.55 -6.76
CA GLY A 176 14.26 2.68 -6.39
C GLY A 176 14.10 3.05 -4.91
#